data_7331d8e16e08dd59602571c5c33a68e9
#
_entry.id   7331d8e16e08dd59602571c5c33a68e9
#
_cell.length_a   1.000
_cell.length_b   1.000
_cell.length_c   1.000
_cell.angle_alpha   90.00
_cell.angle_beta   90.00
_cell.angle_gamma   90.00
#
_symmetry.space_group_name_H-M   'P 1'
#
loop_
_entity.id
_entity.type
_entity.pdbx_description
1 polymer ?
#
loop_
_entity_poly.entity_id
_entity_poly.type
_entity_poly.pdbx_seq_one_letter_code
_entity_poly.pdbx_strand_id
1 'polypeptide(L)'
;MIPRKPVSRVIALEEAFLHPRVWDLYSESLRRKYQPVRARLNDVGTGRIRLMDAAGIDMQVLSHVQPGIQMLADAQAELAVAVCREVNDWLAEAIAAHPTRFAGFAMLPTLSPRDAADELERTVRDLGFVGALINGHTNGRYLDDPAFDVLLARAESLGVPIYIHPTDPPTPVSDVYYAPFESALVPTWGWPVETGTHVLRLICAGVFDRHPDLKIIVGHMGELLPYCFTRLNVGLTMAGWLLTPESDNQAMRNNVGHYLRRNVFITSSGVFDVPVFDCARAMLGLDNLMFSVDYPFQDNFAAMEFLRRCDLAPDDKERFAHRTAETLLRLDNRPPATRAAATNFGDAWYGLRARTQSKVGRALISALVKS
;
A
#
# COMPACT_ATOMS: atom_id res chain seq x y z
N MET A 1 -31.31 -4.36 4.42
CA MET A 1 -30.62 -5.13 5.46
C MET A 1 -29.13 -5.01 5.18
N ILE A 2 -28.31 -4.48 6.10
CA ILE A 2 -26.85 -4.50 5.96
C ILE A 2 -26.42 -5.97 6.08
N PRO A 3 -25.69 -6.53 5.13
CA PRO A 3 -25.24 -7.94 5.24
C PRO A 3 -24.44 -8.12 6.53
N ARG A 4 -24.67 -9.22 7.25
CA ARG A 4 -23.89 -9.55 8.43
C ARG A 4 -22.41 -9.61 8.06
N LYS A 5 -21.55 -8.98 8.84
CA LYS A 5 -20.12 -8.97 8.67
C LYS A 5 -19.59 -10.41 8.69
N PRO A 6 -18.75 -10.83 7.73
CA PRO A 6 -18.27 -12.22 7.65
C PRO A 6 -17.23 -12.57 8.72
N VAL A 7 -16.68 -11.59 9.41
CA VAL A 7 -15.56 -11.69 10.37
C VAL A 7 -15.79 -10.75 11.57
N SER A 8 -15.06 -10.95 12.66
CA SER A 8 -15.17 -10.15 13.88
C SER A 8 -14.63 -8.73 13.70
N ARG A 9 -13.54 -8.56 12.96
CA ARG A 9 -12.87 -7.28 12.70
C ARG A 9 -12.40 -7.20 11.24
N VAL A 10 -12.28 -5.98 10.69
CA VAL A 10 -11.67 -5.72 9.37
C VAL A 10 -10.73 -4.53 9.49
N ILE A 11 -9.47 -4.71 9.08
CA ILE A 11 -8.44 -3.68 9.00
C ILE A 11 -8.02 -3.55 7.54
N ALA A 12 -8.04 -2.34 7.00
CA ALA A 12 -7.61 -2.02 5.65
C ALA A 12 -6.36 -1.13 5.68
N LEU A 13 -5.35 -1.41 4.81
CA LEU A 13 -4.01 -0.87 4.97
C LEU A 13 -3.58 0.19 3.96
N GLU A 14 -4.18 0.26 2.79
CA GLU A 14 -3.79 1.19 1.71
C GLU A 14 -4.90 2.20 1.49
N GLU A 15 -5.04 3.10 2.47
CA GLU A 15 -6.17 4.00 2.56
C GLU A 15 -5.69 5.45 2.45
N ALA A 16 -5.80 5.99 1.23
CA ALA A 16 -5.14 7.23 0.87
C ALA A 16 -5.76 8.48 1.52
N PHE A 17 -4.91 9.42 1.91
CA PHE A 17 -5.27 10.80 2.21
C PHE A 17 -4.39 11.80 1.46
N LEU A 18 -4.80 13.06 1.39
CA LEU A 18 -4.06 14.15 0.78
C LEU A 18 -4.05 15.37 1.70
N HIS A 19 -2.86 15.76 2.15
CA HIS A 19 -2.69 16.95 2.98
C HIS A 19 -2.73 18.23 2.13
N PRO A 20 -3.40 19.33 2.58
CA PRO A 20 -3.48 20.60 1.84
C PRO A 20 -2.11 21.15 1.44
N ARG A 21 -1.11 21.06 2.32
CA ARG A 21 0.25 21.52 2.05
C ARG A 21 0.88 20.83 0.82
N VAL A 22 0.68 19.53 0.66
CA VAL A 22 1.18 18.79 -0.50
C VAL A 22 0.38 19.10 -1.76
N TRP A 23 -0.94 19.30 -1.62
CA TRP A 23 -1.77 19.79 -2.72
C TRP A 23 -1.25 21.09 -3.31
N ASP A 24 -0.77 22.02 -2.48
CA ASP A 24 -0.24 23.31 -2.93
C ASP A 24 1.08 23.19 -3.70
N LEU A 25 1.81 22.09 -3.51
CA LEU A 25 3.02 21.76 -4.25
C LEU A 25 2.73 21.03 -5.59
N TYR A 26 1.53 20.50 -5.78
CA TYR A 26 1.17 19.78 -7.00
C TYR A 26 1.11 20.68 -8.23
N SER A 27 1.61 20.16 -9.36
CA SER A 27 1.43 20.77 -10.68
C SER A 27 -0.06 20.83 -11.04
N GLU A 28 -0.41 21.67 -12.01
CA GLU A 28 -1.80 21.76 -12.49
C GLU A 28 -2.33 20.42 -13.03
N SER A 29 -1.48 19.61 -13.67
CA SER A 29 -1.85 18.28 -14.16
C SER A 29 -2.19 17.32 -13.02
N LEU A 30 -1.38 17.29 -11.96
CA LEU A 30 -1.66 16.50 -10.75
C LEU A 30 -2.93 16.98 -10.03
N ARG A 31 -3.12 18.30 -9.93
CA ARG A 31 -4.35 18.83 -9.35
C ARG A 31 -5.58 18.41 -10.16
N ARG A 32 -5.53 18.45 -11.49
CA ARG A 32 -6.63 17.94 -12.34
C ARG A 32 -6.89 16.45 -12.13
N LYS A 33 -5.83 15.63 -12.02
CA LYS A 33 -5.91 14.18 -11.77
C LYS A 33 -6.67 13.89 -10.47
N TYR A 34 -6.34 14.58 -9.38
CA TYR A 34 -6.89 14.30 -8.05
C TYR A 34 -8.16 15.09 -7.70
N GLN A 35 -8.51 16.15 -8.45
CA GLN A 35 -9.67 16.98 -8.18
C GLN A 35 -10.98 16.19 -7.97
N PRO A 36 -11.30 15.13 -8.76
CA PRO A 36 -12.56 14.38 -8.59
C PRO A 36 -12.67 13.65 -7.25
N VAL A 37 -11.54 13.28 -6.63
CA VAL A 37 -11.50 12.52 -5.37
C VAL A 37 -10.98 13.35 -4.20
N ARG A 38 -10.57 14.61 -4.43
CA ARG A 38 -9.93 15.49 -3.44
C ARG A 38 -10.70 15.58 -2.12
N ALA A 39 -12.03 15.77 -2.19
CA ALA A 39 -12.86 15.90 -1.00
C ALA A 39 -12.80 14.64 -0.11
N ARG A 40 -12.73 13.45 -0.72
CA ARG A 40 -12.60 12.18 0.00
C ARG A 40 -11.17 11.95 0.52
N LEU A 41 -10.16 12.38 -0.24
CA LEU A 41 -8.76 12.31 0.19
C LEU A 41 -8.49 13.22 1.40
N ASN A 42 -9.10 14.40 1.44
CA ASN A 42 -8.92 15.35 2.54
C ASN A 42 -9.73 14.97 3.80
N ASP A 43 -10.70 14.06 3.68
CA ASP A 43 -11.53 13.63 4.81
C ASP A 43 -10.84 12.48 5.56
N VAL A 44 -10.21 12.81 6.67
CA VAL A 44 -9.66 11.85 7.66
C VAL A 44 -10.44 11.91 8.97
N GLY A 45 -11.74 12.17 8.88
CA GLY A 45 -12.63 12.34 10.02
C GLY A 45 -13.98 11.66 9.86
N THR A 46 -15.01 12.34 10.30
CA THR A 46 -16.36 11.79 10.46
C THR A 46 -16.96 11.26 9.14
N GLY A 47 -16.73 11.91 8.02
CA GLY A 47 -17.26 11.46 6.73
C GLY A 47 -16.68 10.12 6.30
N ARG A 48 -15.35 9.97 6.41
CA ARG A 48 -14.65 8.71 6.14
C ARG A 48 -15.12 7.59 7.07
N ILE A 49 -15.22 7.87 8.38
CA ILE A 49 -15.69 6.91 9.39
C ILE A 49 -17.10 6.42 9.07
N ARG A 50 -18.02 7.29 8.67
CA ARG A 50 -19.36 6.89 8.24
C ARG A 50 -19.35 5.91 7.07
N LEU A 51 -18.48 6.12 6.09
CA LEU A 51 -18.32 5.19 4.95
C LEU A 51 -17.71 3.85 5.38
N MET A 52 -16.75 3.87 6.30
CA MET A 52 -16.20 2.66 6.91
C MET A 52 -17.30 1.88 7.65
N ASP A 53 -18.09 2.55 8.50
CA ASP A 53 -19.18 1.94 9.26
C ASP A 53 -20.24 1.32 8.35
N ALA A 54 -20.64 2.04 7.30
CA ALA A 54 -21.61 1.56 6.34
C ALA A 54 -21.14 0.31 5.57
N ALA A 55 -19.84 0.19 5.32
CA ALA A 55 -19.24 -0.97 4.66
C ALA A 55 -18.91 -2.10 5.61
N GLY A 56 -18.66 -1.80 6.88
CA GLY A 56 -18.26 -2.79 7.88
C GLY A 56 -16.74 -2.84 8.14
N ILE A 57 -15.99 -1.79 7.81
CA ILE A 57 -14.55 -1.67 8.07
C ILE A 57 -14.33 -1.04 9.46
N ASP A 58 -13.53 -1.68 10.29
CA ASP A 58 -13.30 -1.23 11.65
C ASP A 58 -12.17 -0.22 11.75
N MET A 59 -11.08 -0.44 11.00
CA MET A 59 -9.89 0.41 11.04
C MET A 59 -9.33 0.58 9.63
N GLN A 60 -8.83 1.78 9.35
CA GLN A 60 -8.01 2.09 8.19
C GLN A 60 -6.62 2.52 8.64
N VAL A 61 -5.58 2.00 7.97
CA VAL A 61 -4.21 2.51 8.09
C VAL A 61 -4.02 3.54 6.99
N LEU A 62 -3.90 4.79 7.38
CA LEU A 62 -3.87 5.93 6.48
C LEU A 62 -2.46 6.17 5.94
N SER A 63 -2.36 6.49 4.65
CA SER A 63 -1.10 6.84 3.98
C SER A 63 -1.28 8.00 3.01
N HIS A 64 -0.23 8.80 2.79
CA HIS A 64 -0.32 9.91 1.85
C HIS A 64 -0.37 9.41 0.41
N VAL A 65 -1.29 9.95 -0.39
CA VAL A 65 -1.46 9.57 -1.82
C VAL A 65 -0.20 9.88 -2.63
N GLN A 66 0.07 9.02 -3.64
CA GLN A 66 1.17 9.22 -4.59
C GLN A 66 0.99 10.54 -5.40
N PRO A 67 2.04 11.19 -5.91
CA PRO A 67 3.46 10.88 -5.71
C PRO A 67 4.01 11.41 -4.36
N GLY A 68 3.19 12.06 -3.54
CA GLY A 68 3.63 12.66 -2.29
C GLY A 68 4.71 13.72 -2.53
N ILE A 69 5.69 13.80 -1.63
CA ILE A 69 6.83 14.71 -1.75
C ILE A 69 7.96 14.13 -2.64
N GLN A 70 7.89 12.88 -3.04
CA GLN A 70 8.91 12.23 -3.87
C GLN A 70 8.96 12.80 -5.30
N MET A 71 7.97 13.63 -5.68
CA MET A 71 7.98 14.42 -6.91
C MET A 71 8.92 15.63 -6.87
N LEU A 72 9.44 16.00 -5.70
CA LEU A 72 10.30 17.17 -5.55
C LEU A 72 11.69 16.88 -6.13
N ALA A 73 12.37 17.93 -6.61
CA ALA A 73 13.75 17.81 -7.07
C ALA A 73 14.71 17.64 -5.87
N ASP A 74 15.87 17.02 -6.09
CA ASP A 74 16.88 16.78 -5.05
C ASP A 74 17.30 18.06 -4.31
N ALA A 75 17.35 19.20 -5.01
CA ALA A 75 17.63 20.49 -4.39
C ALA A 75 16.57 20.97 -3.39
N GLN A 76 15.43 20.29 -3.29
CA GLN A 76 14.32 20.61 -2.38
C GLN A 76 14.26 19.66 -1.16
N ALA A 77 15.36 18.97 -0.83
CA ALA A 77 15.40 18.02 0.27
C ALA A 77 14.99 18.63 1.62
N GLU A 78 15.43 19.86 1.93
CA GLU A 78 15.02 20.56 3.16
C GLU A 78 13.50 20.84 3.19
N LEU A 79 12.92 21.22 2.07
CA LEU A 79 11.47 21.41 1.95
C LEU A 79 10.75 20.07 2.17
N ALA A 80 11.27 18.98 1.61
CA ALA A 80 10.70 17.64 1.80
C ALA A 80 10.68 17.24 3.28
N VAL A 81 11.76 17.49 4.02
CA VAL A 81 11.82 17.22 5.48
C VAL A 81 10.76 18.02 6.23
N ALA A 82 10.67 19.33 5.97
CA ALA A 82 9.69 20.18 6.65
C ALA A 82 8.26 19.76 6.36
N VAL A 83 7.94 19.46 5.10
CA VAL A 83 6.59 19.03 4.70
C VAL A 83 6.24 17.64 5.26
N CYS A 84 7.18 16.70 5.29
CA CYS A 84 6.92 15.39 5.89
C CYS A 84 6.57 15.51 7.37
N ARG A 85 7.32 16.31 8.13
CA ARG A 85 7.02 16.53 9.55
C ARG A 85 5.63 17.14 9.77
N GLU A 86 5.31 18.20 9.02
CA GLU A 86 4.00 18.85 9.09
C GLU A 86 2.86 17.86 8.79
N VAL A 87 3.00 17.05 7.73
CA VAL A 87 1.99 16.07 7.32
C VAL A 87 1.84 14.94 8.33
N ASN A 88 2.94 14.43 8.87
CA ASN A 88 2.92 13.35 9.85
C ASN A 88 2.33 13.84 11.19
N ASP A 89 2.65 15.06 11.63
CA ASP A 89 2.08 15.64 12.84
C ASP A 89 0.57 15.84 12.69
N TRP A 90 0.12 16.37 11.56
CA TRP A 90 -1.30 16.50 11.24
C TRP A 90 -2.03 15.14 11.21
N LEU A 91 -1.42 14.11 10.61
CA LEU A 91 -1.98 12.77 10.61
C LEU A 91 -2.06 12.18 12.03
N ALA A 92 -1.06 12.43 12.86
CA ALA A 92 -1.05 11.99 14.26
C ALA A 92 -2.21 12.61 15.05
N GLU A 93 -2.54 13.89 14.83
CA GLU A 93 -3.70 14.54 15.43
C GLU A 93 -5.01 13.86 15.00
N ALA A 94 -5.16 13.54 13.72
CA ALA A 94 -6.33 12.83 13.19
C ALA A 94 -6.47 11.41 13.81
N ILE A 95 -5.35 10.69 13.95
CA ILE A 95 -5.32 9.37 14.61
C ILE A 95 -5.68 9.50 16.10
N ALA A 96 -5.13 10.49 16.80
CA ALA A 96 -5.42 10.73 18.22
C ALA A 96 -6.90 11.06 18.45
N ALA A 97 -7.56 11.75 17.52
CA ALA A 97 -8.99 12.00 17.58
C ALA A 97 -9.85 10.72 17.37
N HIS A 98 -9.32 9.72 16.69
CA HIS A 98 -10.03 8.48 16.34
C HIS A 98 -9.14 7.22 16.49
N PRO A 99 -8.56 6.94 17.67
CA PRO A 99 -7.48 5.95 17.84
C PRO A 99 -7.91 4.49 17.62
N THR A 100 -9.21 4.20 17.67
CA THR A 100 -9.75 2.87 17.35
C THR A 100 -10.11 2.69 15.88
N ARG A 101 -10.07 3.79 15.10
CA ARG A 101 -10.51 3.81 13.71
C ARG A 101 -9.36 4.03 12.71
N PHE A 102 -8.31 4.72 13.16
CA PHE A 102 -7.17 5.05 12.31
C PHE A 102 -5.84 4.61 12.92
N ALA A 103 -4.95 4.17 12.06
CA ALA A 103 -3.52 4.09 12.27
C ALA A 103 -2.84 4.80 11.09
N GLY A 104 -1.52 5.02 11.13
CA GLY A 104 -0.84 5.76 10.07
C GLY A 104 0.48 5.13 9.63
N PHE A 105 0.72 5.18 8.32
CA PHE A 105 2.04 5.05 7.73
C PHE A 105 2.67 6.43 7.55
N ALA A 106 3.93 6.57 7.92
CA ALA A 106 4.67 7.80 7.78
C ALA A 106 4.91 8.15 6.31
N MET A 107 4.80 9.45 5.97
CA MET A 107 5.38 10.01 4.76
C MET A 107 6.83 10.39 5.06
N LEU A 108 7.79 9.87 4.28
CA LEU A 108 9.22 10.04 4.55
C LEU A 108 9.91 10.94 3.53
N PRO A 109 10.87 11.79 3.94
CA PRO A 109 11.64 12.65 3.06
C PRO A 109 12.76 11.87 2.35
N THR A 110 12.41 10.97 1.44
CA THR A 110 13.33 10.04 0.76
C THR A 110 14.36 10.69 -0.16
N LEU A 111 14.23 12.00 -0.43
CA LEU A 111 15.29 12.82 -1.04
C LEU A 111 16.56 12.85 -0.18
N SER A 112 16.43 12.74 1.14
CA SER A 112 17.51 12.58 2.12
C SER A 112 17.31 11.30 2.91
N PRO A 113 17.98 10.18 2.57
CA PRO A 113 17.79 8.88 3.23
C PRO A 113 18.04 8.91 4.75
N ARG A 114 18.96 9.73 5.23
CA ARG A 114 19.23 9.91 6.66
C ARG A 114 18.05 10.57 7.37
N ASP A 115 17.56 11.69 6.84
CA ASP A 115 16.39 12.37 7.40
C ASP A 115 15.14 11.49 7.32
N ALA A 116 15.02 10.65 6.28
CA ALA A 116 13.95 9.67 6.17
C ALA A 116 14.02 8.62 7.30
N ALA A 117 15.21 8.15 7.65
CA ALA A 117 15.42 7.23 8.77
C ALA A 117 15.08 7.87 10.12
N ASP A 118 15.50 9.12 10.33
CA ASP A 118 15.24 9.86 11.57
C ASP A 118 13.75 10.20 11.71
N GLU A 119 13.08 10.56 10.62
CA GLU A 119 11.63 10.81 10.61
C GLU A 119 10.82 9.52 10.82
N LEU A 120 11.28 8.39 10.27
CA LEU A 120 10.66 7.09 10.56
C LEU A 120 10.74 6.76 12.06
N GLU A 121 11.91 6.95 12.68
CA GLU A 121 12.06 6.73 14.12
C GLU A 121 11.15 7.64 14.94
N ARG A 122 11.12 8.93 14.62
CA ARG A 122 10.25 9.90 15.29
C ARG A 122 8.77 9.51 15.18
N THR A 123 8.31 9.20 13.99
CA THR A 123 6.89 8.88 13.78
C THR A 123 6.47 7.58 14.47
N VAL A 124 7.36 6.59 14.51
CA VAL A 124 7.06 5.32 15.20
C VAL A 124 7.11 5.50 16.72
N ARG A 125 8.15 6.15 17.27
CA ARG A 125 8.35 6.24 18.72
C ARG A 125 7.46 7.29 19.37
N ASP A 126 7.35 8.47 18.75
CA ASP A 126 6.71 9.62 19.38
C ASP A 126 5.25 9.77 18.94
N LEU A 127 4.91 9.39 17.70
CA LEU A 127 3.56 9.54 17.14
C LEU A 127 2.78 8.21 17.06
N GLY A 128 3.41 7.07 17.34
CA GLY A 128 2.76 5.76 17.34
C GLY A 128 2.35 5.26 15.96
N PHE A 129 3.06 5.66 14.90
CA PHE A 129 2.85 5.15 13.56
C PHE A 129 3.33 3.70 13.45
N VAL A 130 2.76 2.97 12.48
CA VAL A 130 2.94 1.53 12.37
C VAL A 130 3.89 1.12 11.24
N GLY A 131 4.59 2.07 10.66
CA GLY A 131 5.53 1.90 9.55
C GLY A 131 5.53 3.13 8.65
N ALA A 132 5.99 2.97 7.41
CA ALA A 132 5.98 4.04 6.41
C ALA A 132 5.44 3.54 5.07
N LEU A 133 4.90 4.47 4.26
CA LEU A 133 4.59 4.21 2.86
C LEU A 133 5.48 5.06 1.96
N ILE A 134 6.09 4.42 0.97
CA ILE A 134 6.96 5.04 -0.03
C ILE A 134 6.36 4.81 -1.42
N ASN A 135 6.20 5.88 -2.19
CA ASN A 135 5.62 5.83 -3.53
C ASN A 135 6.70 5.49 -4.57
N GLY A 136 7.07 4.22 -4.66
CA GLY A 136 8.05 3.70 -5.62
C GLY A 136 9.44 4.31 -5.47
N HIS A 137 10.03 4.76 -6.58
CA HIS A 137 11.37 5.36 -6.59
C HIS A 137 11.37 6.86 -6.23
N THR A 138 12.52 7.37 -5.83
CA THR A 138 12.78 8.80 -5.59
C THR A 138 13.76 9.31 -6.66
N ASN A 139 13.26 10.04 -7.66
CA ASN A 139 14.06 10.53 -8.79
C ASN A 139 14.89 9.43 -9.49
N GLY A 140 14.28 8.25 -9.70
CA GLY A 140 14.95 7.09 -10.32
C GLY A 140 15.83 6.26 -9.37
N ARG A 141 15.97 6.66 -8.10
CA ARG A 141 16.67 5.88 -7.06
C ARG A 141 15.68 4.98 -6.34
N TYR A 142 15.95 3.69 -6.36
CA TYR A 142 15.16 2.66 -5.66
C TYR A 142 15.74 2.39 -4.27
N LEU A 143 15.00 1.71 -3.42
CA LEU A 143 15.43 1.43 -2.04
C LEU A 143 16.62 0.45 -1.95
N ASP A 144 17.00 -0.20 -3.05
CA ASP A 144 18.23 -1.01 -3.12
C ASP A 144 19.51 -0.17 -3.27
N ASP A 145 19.40 1.13 -3.58
CA ASP A 145 20.54 2.04 -3.57
C ASP A 145 21.17 2.07 -2.16
N PRO A 146 22.51 1.89 -2.04
CA PRO A 146 23.20 1.86 -0.75
C PRO A 146 22.92 3.06 0.16
N ALA A 147 22.57 4.22 -0.40
CA ALA A 147 22.21 5.40 0.39
C ALA A 147 20.97 5.15 1.29
N PHE A 148 20.07 4.24 0.91
CA PHE A 148 18.88 3.89 1.69
C PHE A 148 19.13 2.82 2.76
N ASP A 149 20.33 2.22 2.84
CA ASP A 149 20.61 1.17 3.82
C ASP A 149 20.35 1.64 5.27
N VAL A 150 20.62 2.91 5.57
CA VAL A 150 20.31 3.54 6.87
C VAL A 150 18.80 3.55 7.19
N LEU A 151 17.95 3.76 6.20
CA LEU A 151 16.49 3.73 6.35
C LEU A 151 16.01 2.28 6.55
N LEU A 152 16.53 1.35 5.76
CA LEU A 152 16.16 -0.08 5.84
C LEU A 152 16.57 -0.68 7.18
N ALA A 153 17.80 -0.38 7.64
CA ALA A 153 18.27 -0.77 8.97
C ALA A 153 17.40 -0.18 10.10
N ARG A 154 16.96 1.08 9.95
CA ARG A 154 16.09 1.72 10.93
C ARG A 154 14.71 1.06 10.97
N ALA A 155 14.10 0.76 9.82
CA ALA A 155 12.83 0.06 9.75
C ALA A 155 12.91 -1.33 10.41
N GLU A 156 13.97 -2.09 10.11
CA GLU A 156 14.23 -3.39 10.75
C GLU A 156 14.38 -3.26 12.26
N SER A 157 15.23 -2.33 12.74
CA SER A 157 15.49 -2.14 14.18
C SER A 157 14.26 -1.72 14.97
N LEU A 158 13.37 -0.94 14.36
CA LEU A 158 12.07 -0.56 14.92
C LEU A 158 11.04 -1.69 14.81
N GLY A 159 11.29 -2.69 13.97
CA GLY A 159 10.40 -3.81 13.68
C GLY A 159 9.09 -3.34 13.04
N VAL A 160 9.17 -2.39 12.12
CA VAL A 160 8.03 -1.87 11.37
C VAL A 160 8.24 -2.08 9.87
N PRO A 161 7.17 -2.32 9.09
CA PRO A 161 7.28 -2.52 7.66
C PRO A 161 7.43 -1.20 6.90
N ILE A 162 7.98 -1.31 5.68
CA ILE A 162 7.88 -0.29 4.64
C ILE A 162 6.86 -0.78 3.60
N TYR A 163 5.84 0.01 3.34
CA TYR A 163 4.88 -0.20 2.26
C TYR A 163 5.42 0.44 0.98
N ILE A 164 5.61 -0.33 -0.07
CA ILE A 164 5.98 0.17 -1.41
C ILE A 164 4.69 0.29 -2.22
N HIS A 165 4.25 1.52 -2.44
CA HIS A 165 3.09 1.85 -3.25
C HIS A 165 3.53 2.15 -4.70
N PRO A 166 2.73 1.84 -5.70
CA PRO A 166 3.02 2.17 -7.09
C PRO A 166 3.29 3.65 -7.35
N THR A 167 4.14 3.92 -8.32
CA THR A 167 4.34 5.24 -8.93
C THR A 167 4.58 5.10 -10.42
N ASP A 168 4.56 6.22 -11.14
CA ASP A 168 4.92 6.25 -12.55
C ASP A 168 6.40 5.82 -12.69
N PRO A 169 6.77 4.96 -13.63
CA PRO A 169 8.16 4.56 -13.84
C PRO A 169 9.01 5.77 -14.26
N PRO A 170 10.36 5.69 -14.14
CA PRO A 170 11.24 6.75 -14.61
C PRO A 170 10.95 7.14 -16.06
N THR A 171 11.01 8.45 -16.36
CA THR A 171 10.64 9.00 -17.68
C THR A 171 11.24 8.23 -18.87
N PRO A 172 12.53 7.84 -18.89
CA PRO A 172 13.07 7.08 -20.01
C PRO A 172 12.38 5.73 -20.24
N VAL A 173 11.93 5.06 -19.18
CA VAL A 173 11.17 3.81 -19.28
C VAL A 173 9.76 4.09 -19.80
N SER A 174 9.11 5.12 -19.27
CA SER A 174 7.76 5.53 -19.70
C SER A 174 7.73 5.90 -21.18
N ASP A 175 8.69 6.69 -21.64
CA ASP A 175 8.79 7.13 -23.04
C ASP A 175 9.00 5.98 -24.02
N VAL A 176 9.79 4.97 -23.62
CA VAL A 176 10.10 3.82 -24.50
C VAL A 176 8.99 2.76 -24.49
N TYR A 177 8.41 2.49 -23.30
CA TYR A 177 7.50 1.33 -23.13
C TYR A 177 6.03 1.70 -23.33
N TYR A 178 5.65 2.93 -23.04
CA TYR A 178 4.23 3.28 -22.91
C TYR A 178 3.78 4.37 -23.88
N ALA A 179 4.68 5.17 -24.46
CA ALA A 179 4.32 6.19 -25.44
C ALA A 179 3.72 5.57 -26.72
N PRO A 180 2.68 6.15 -27.32
CA PRO A 180 1.98 7.39 -26.91
C PRO A 180 0.75 7.11 -26.00
N PHE A 181 0.72 6.01 -25.27
CA PHE A 181 -0.43 5.55 -24.47
C PHE A 181 -0.21 5.67 -22.95
N GLU A 182 0.70 6.54 -22.51
CA GLU A 182 1.16 6.65 -21.12
C GLU A 182 -0.01 6.85 -20.15
N SER A 183 -0.96 7.70 -20.49
CA SER A 183 -2.12 8.00 -19.64
C SER A 183 -2.99 6.77 -19.34
N ALA A 184 -2.97 5.76 -20.21
CA ALA A 184 -3.71 4.51 -20.05
C ALA A 184 -2.82 3.39 -19.50
N LEU A 185 -1.63 3.19 -20.09
CA LEU A 185 -0.79 2.04 -19.78
C LEU A 185 -0.01 2.20 -18.48
N VAL A 186 0.44 3.39 -18.13
CA VAL A 186 1.22 3.59 -16.90
C VAL A 186 0.43 3.20 -15.65
N PRO A 187 -0.79 3.73 -15.39
CA PRO A 187 -1.51 3.37 -14.18
C PRO A 187 -2.11 1.95 -14.18
N THR A 188 -2.25 1.32 -15.35
CA THR A 188 -2.91 0.00 -15.46
C THR A 188 -1.93 -1.16 -15.60
N TRP A 189 -0.79 -0.93 -16.23
CA TRP A 189 0.24 -1.94 -16.48
C TRP A 189 1.62 -1.53 -15.98
N GLY A 190 1.99 -0.26 -16.13
CA GLY A 190 3.29 0.26 -15.73
C GLY A 190 3.51 0.16 -14.23
N TRP A 191 2.53 0.54 -13.43
CA TRP A 191 2.60 0.50 -11.96
C TRP A 191 2.86 -0.90 -11.41
N PRO A 192 2.12 -1.95 -11.80
CA PRO A 192 2.43 -3.32 -11.38
C PRO A 192 3.86 -3.75 -11.72
N VAL A 193 4.32 -3.43 -12.93
CA VAL A 193 5.69 -3.77 -13.39
C VAL A 193 6.73 -3.00 -12.58
N GLU A 194 6.51 -1.71 -12.35
CA GLU A 194 7.41 -0.85 -11.59
C GLU A 194 7.59 -1.32 -10.16
N THR A 195 6.47 -1.57 -9.45
CA THR A 195 6.49 -2.01 -8.05
C THR A 195 7.06 -3.43 -7.92
N GLY A 196 6.67 -4.34 -8.80
CA GLY A 196 7.27 -5.69 -8.86
C GLY A 196 8.78 -5.63 -9.10
N THR A 197 9.25 -4.76 -10.00
CA THR A 197 10.67 -4.52 -10.25
C THR A 197 11.38 -4.01 -9.00
N HIS A 198 10.78 -3.07 -8.27
CA HIS A 198 11.35 -2.53 -7.03
C HIS A 198 11.61 -3.65 -6.00
N VAL A 199 10.63 -4.52 -5.77
CA VAL A 199 10.79 -5.67 -4.86
C VAL A 199 11.89 -6.62 -5.33
N LEU A 200 11.94 -6.93 -6.63
CA LEU A 200 12.98 -7.80 -7.18
C LEU A 200 14.37 -7.19 -7.07
N ARG A 201 14.50 -5.86 -7.23
CA ARG A 201 15.76 -5.15 -6.99
C ARG A 201 16.24 -5.30 -5.55
N LEU A 202 15.35 -5.15 -4.55
CA LEU A 202 15.70 -5.38 -3.14
C LEU A 202 16.22 -6.80 -2.90
N ILE A 203 15.58 -7.80 -3.51
CA ILE A 203 16.01 -9.21 -3.42
C ILE A 203 17.38 -9.38 -4.07
N CYS A 204 17.54 -8.96 -5.33
CA CYS A 204 18.78 -9.13 -6.08
C CYS A 204 19.97 -8.38 -5.46
N ALA A 205 19.75 -7.21 -4.87
CA ALA A 205 20.75 -6.44 -4.16
C ALA A 205 21.09 -7.01 -2.76
N GLY A 206 20.49 -8.14 -2.36
CA GLY A 206 20.76 -8.80 -1.06
C GLY A 206 20.31 -7.98 0.16
N VAL A 207 19.32 -7.09 -0.03
CA VAL A 207 18.79 -6.27 1.08
C VAL A 207 18.30 -7.16 2.20
N PHE A 208 17.54 -8.21 1.90
CA PHE A 208 17.01 -9.13 2.92
C PHE A 208 18.05 -10.08 3.52
N ASP A 209 19.23 -10.17 2.94
CA ASP A 209 20.36 -10.88 3.55
C ASP A 209 21.12 -10.00 4.54
N ARG A 210 21.12 -8.67 4.31
CA ARG A 210 21.65 -7.68 5.27
C ARG A 210 20.64 -7.34 6.37
N HIS A 211 19.35 -7.32 6.02
CA HIS A 211 18.24 -6.98 6.90
C HIS A 211 17.21 -8.12 6.91
N PRO A 212 17.51 -9.26 7.56
CA PRO A 212 16.69 -10.48 7.46
C PRO A 212 15.30 -10.36 8.09
N ASP A 213 15.10 -9.44 9.02
CA ASP A 213 13.83 -9.22 9.68
C ASP A 213 13.02 -8.03 9.11
N LEU A 214 13.60 -7.30 8.14
CA LEU A 214 12.89 -6.26 7.41
C LEU A 214 11.64 -6.84 6.71
N LYS A 215 10.52 -6.12 6.81
CA LYS A 215 9.26 -6.47 6.15
C LYS A 215 8.87 -5.39 5.14
N ILE A 216 8.49 -5.84 3.96
CA ILE A 216 7.96 -5.00 2.89
C ILE A 216 6.50 -5.37 2.67
N ILE A 217 5.64 -4.38 2.49
CA ILE A 217 4.25 -4.57 2.07
C ILE A 217 4.11 -4.08 0.64
N VAL A 218 3.35 -4.83 -0.17
CA VAL A 218 3.03 -4.50 -1.56
C VAL A 218 1.53 -4.58 -1.77
N GLY A 219 0.95 -3.62 -2.44
CA GLY A 219 -0.47 -3.57 -2.76
C GLY A 219 -0.92 -4.53 -3.86
N HIS A 220 -2.15 -4.33 -4.31
CA HIS A 220 -2.73 -4.83 -5.56
C HIS A 220 -2.48 -6.33 -5.81
N MET A 221 -2.70 -7.13 -4.76
CA MET A 221 -2.48 -8.58 -4.76
C MET A 221 -1.05 -8.98 -5.14
N GLY A 222 -0.06 -8.13 -4.77
CA GLY A 222 1.37 -8.41 -4.93
C GLY A 222 1.93 -8.09 -6.31
N GLU A 223 1.28 -7.22 -7.08
CA GLU A 223 1.83 -6.59 -8.29
C GLU A 223 2.49 -7.60 -9.25
N LEU A 224 1.77 -8.60 -9.71
CA LEU A 224 2.20 -9.68 -10.60
C LEU A 224 3.19 -10.69 -9.99
N LEU A 225 3.84 -10.43 -8.86
CA LEU A 225 4.84 -11.31 -8.26
C LEU A 225 4.32 -12.74 -8.00
N PRO A 226 3.11 -12.93 -7.44
CA PRO A 226 2.57 -14.27 -7.24
C PRO A 226 2.35 -15.03 -8.56
N TYR A 227 1.85 -14.37 -9.59
CA TYR A 227 1.61 -14.97 -10.89
C TYR A 227 2.93 -15.42 -11.57
N CYS A 228 3.99 -14.63 -11.43
CA CYS A 228 5.31 -14.91 -12.00
C CYS A 228 6.20 -15.76 -11.08
N PHE A 229 5.72 -16.23 -9.93
CA PHE A 229 6.52 -16.83 -8.85
C PHE A 229 7.51 -17.90 -9.33
N THR A 230 7.04 -18.92 -10.05
CA THR A 230 7.91 -20.02 -10.52
C THR A 230 8.97 -19.52 -11.49
N ARG A 231 8.59 -18.65 -12.44
CA ARG A 231 9.54 -18.07 -13.40
C ARG A 231 10.63 -17.26 -12.72
N LEU A 232 10.25 -16.43 -11.73
CA LEU A 232 11.19 -15.62 -10.95
C LEU A 232 12.10 -16.49 -10.09
N ASN A 233 11.52 -17.46 -9.39
CA ASN A 233 12.28 -18.35 -8.50
C ASN A 233 13.31 -19.19 -9.25
N VAL A 234 12.94 -19.78 -10.37
CA VAL A 234 13.85 -20.59 -11.21
C VAL A 234 14.82 -19.70 -11.96
N GLY A 235 14.32 -18.68 -12.66
CA GLY A 235 15.13 -17.84 -13.55
C GLY A 235 16.23 -17.06 -12.81
N LEU A 236 15.91 -16.42 -11.69
CA LEU A 236 16.90 -15.67 -10.91
C LEU A 236 17.89 -16.58 -10.18
N THR A 237 17.45 -17.77 -9.72
CA THR A 237 18.36 -18.76 -9.15
C THR A 237 19.37 -19.27 -10.20
N MET A 238 18.88 -19.59 -11.40
CA MET A 238 19.76 -20.02 -12.51
C MET A 238 20.68 -18.88 -12.97
N ALA A 239 20.19 -17.65 -13.05
CA ALA A 239 21.01 -16.50 -13.40
C ALA A 239 22.15 -16.29 -12.39
N GLY A 240 21.92 -16.48 -11.10
CA GLY A 240 22.95 -16.43 -10.06
C GLY A 240 24.04 -17.52 -10.23
N TRP A 241 23.74 -18.64 -10.86
CA TRP A 241 24.73 -19.68 -11.18
C TRP A 241 25.47 -19.42 -12.49
N LEU A 242 24.83 -18.76 -13.45
CA LEU A 242 25.37 -18.50 -14.79
C LEU A 242 26.14 -17.18 -14.85
N LEU A 243 25.81 -16.22 -13.99
CA LEU A 243 26.54 -14.97 -13.88
C LEU A 243 27.88 -15.26 -13.20
N THR A 244 28.97 -14.87 -13.88
CA THR A 244 30.33 -15.14 -13.44
C THR A 244 30.60 -14.64 -12.02
N PRO A 245 31.54 -15.27 -11.28
CA PRO A 245 31.93 -14.86 -9.94
C PRO A 245 32.39 -13.39 -9.79
N GLU A 246 32.66 -12.73 -10.90
CA GLU A 246 33.11 -11.34 -11.01
C GLU A 246 31.95 -10.32 -11.08
N SER A 247 30.70 -10.77 -11.24
CA SER A 247 29.55 -9.87 -11.16
C SER A 247 29.12 -9.72 -9.70
N ASP A 248 28.91 -8.48 -9.24
CA ASP A 248 28.43 -8.13 -7.88
C ASP A 248 27.06 -8.73 -7.49
N ASN A 249 26.48 -9.57 -8.35
CA ASN A 249 25.20 -10.26 -8.14
C ASN A 249 25.26 -11.47 -7.20
N GLN A 250 26.33 -11.64 -6.41
CA GLN A 250 26.39 -12.63 -5.32
C GLN A 250 25.67 -12.17 -4.02
N ALA A 251 24.91 -11.08 -4.08
CA ALA A 251 24.26 -10.55 -2.88
C ALA A 251 23.14 -11.46 -2.37
N MET A 252 22.44 -12.20 -3.26
CA MET A 252 21.29 -13.05 -2.93
C MET A 252 21.74 -14.46 -2.48
N ARG A 253 21.52 -14.83 -1.21
CA ARG A 253 21.92 -16.11 -0.62
C ARG A 253 20.88 -17.22 -0.75
N ASN A 254 19.62 -16.87 -0.90
CA ASN A 254 18.49 -17.79 -1.02
C ASN A 254 17.76 -17.62 -2.35
N ASN A 255 16.86 -18.54 -2.67
CA ASN A 255 15.99 -18.35 -3.82
C ASN A 255 14.93 -17.26 -3.59
N VAL A 256 14.39 -16.70 -4.66
CA VAL A 256 13.41 -15.59 -4.61
C VAL A 256 12.19 -15.95 -3.77
N GLY A 257 11.72 -17.21 -3.87
CA GLY A 257 10.57 -17.68 -3.10
C GLY A 257 10.79 -17.65 -1.59
N HIS A 258 12.03 -17.81 -1.13
CA HIS A 258 12.36 -17.67 0.29
C HIS A 258 12.06 -16.23 0.77
N TYR A 259 12.58 -15.21 0.06
CA TYR A 259 12.39 -13.83 0.44
C TYR A 259 10.95 -13.37 0.30
N LEU A 260 10.27 -13.77 -0.79
CA LEU A 260 8.87 -13.43 -1.00
C LEU A 260 7.96 -13.96 0.13
N ARG A 261 8.25 -15.16 0.66
CA ARG A 261 7.47 -15.74 1.76
C ARG A 261 7.87 -15.25 3.14
N ARG A 262 9.13 -14.81 3.33
CA ARG A 262 9.64 -14.37 4.63
C ARG A 262 9.49 -12.88 4.86
N ASN A 263 9.77 -12.08 3.83
CA ASN A 263 9.96 -10.64 3.96
C ASN A 263 8.84 -9.81 3.30
N VAL A 264 8.08 -10.40 2.36
CA VAL A 264 7.09 -9.65 1.58
C VAL A 264 5.67 -10.04 2.00
N PHE A 265 4.90 -9.04 2.40
CA PHE A 265 3.47 -9.12 2.66
C PHE A 265 2.72 -8.44 1.52
N ILE A 266 1.52 -8.90 1.22
CA ILE A 266 0.71 -8.33 0.15
C ILE A 266 -0.69 -7.98 0.64
N THR A 267 -1.30 -6.98 0.01
CA THR A 267 -2.67 -6.58 0.31
C THR A 267 -3.58 -6.75 -0.90
N SER A 268 -4.89 -6.85 -0.64
CA SER A 268 -5.90 -6.98 -1.70
C SER A 268 -6.21 -5.67 -2.43
N SER A 269 -5.63 -4.54 -2.04
CA SER A 269 -5.91 -3.21 -2.57
C SER A 269 -6.31 -3.22 -4.03
N GLY A 270 -7.52 -2.74 -4.35
CA GLY A 270 -7.98 -2.58 -5.73
C GLY A 270 -8.21 -3.86 -6.54
N VAL A 271 -7.76 -5.03 -6.08
CA VAL A 271 -7.88 -6.32 -6.78
C VAL A 271 -8.82 -7.24 -6.00
N PHE A 272 -10.07 -7.33 -6.46
CA PHE A 272 -11.15 -8.03 -5.77
C PHE A 272 -11.61 -9.30 -6.51
N ASP A 273 -10.65 -9.99 -7.13
CA ASP A 273 -10.85 -11.21 -7.90
C ASP A 273 -10.41 -12.44 -7.10
N VAL A 274 -11.36 -13.35 -6.82
CA VAL A 274 -11.09 -14.56 -6.05
C VAL A 274 -10.02 -15.44 -6.70
N PRO A 275 -10.01 -15.69 -8.03
CA PRO A 275 -8.94 -16.48 -8.65
C PRO A 275 -7.54 -15.88 -8.48
N VAL A 276 -7.41 -14.53 -8.48
CA VAL A 276 -6.14 -13.86 -8.26
C VAL A 276 -5.69 -14.01 -6.80
N PHE A 277 -6.63 -13.87 -5.86
CA PHE A 277 -6.40 -14.15 -4.44
C PHE A 277 -5.94 -15.60 -4.20
N ASP A 278 -6.60 -16.58 -4.84
CA ASP A 278 -6.23 -17.99 -4.70
C ASP A 278 -4.85 -18.29 -5.26
N CYS A 279 -4.45 -17.63 -6.38
CA CYS A 279 -3.09 -17.70 -6.90
C CYS A 279 -2.09 -17.15 -5.88
N ALA A 280 -2.33 -15.95 -5.34
CA ALA A 280 -1.46 -15.32 -4.35
C ALA A 280 -1.32 -16.19 -3.08
N ARG A 281 -2.43 -16.71 -2.57
CA ARG A 281 -2.48 -17.62 -1.42
C ARG A 281 -1.67 -18.90 -1.66
N ALA A 282 -1.81 -19.50 -2.84
CA ALA A 282 -1.10 -20.71 -3.19
C ALA A 282 0.42 -20.50 -3.31
N MET A 283 0.85 -19.34 -3.82
CA MET A 283 2.27 -19.04 -4.05
C MET A 283 3.00 -18.53 -2.80
N LEU A 284 2.38 -17.63 -2.03
CA LEU A 284 3.01 -16.95 -0.90
C LEU A 284 2.60 -17.49 0.47
N GLY A 285 1.43 -18.11 0.57
CA GLY A 285 0.81 -18.49 1.84
C GLY A 285 -0.15 -17.42 2.35
N LEU A 286 -1.13 -17.82 3.17
CA LEU A 286 -2.14 -16.91 3.71
C LEU A 286 -1.57 -15.94 4.75
N ASP A 287 -0.52 -16.35 5.46
CA ASP A 287 0.12 -15.54 6.50
C ASP A 287 0.79 -14.25 5.96
N ASN A 288 1.01 -14.20 4.66
CA ASN A 288 1.53 -13.02 3.97
C ASN A 288 0.46 -12.12 3.34
N LEU A 289 -0.83 -12.52 3.45
CA LEU A 289 -1.93 -11.80 2.81
C LEU A 289 -2.72 -10.99 3.84
N MET A 290 -3.04 -9.74 3.48
CA MET A 290 -3.83 -8.82 4.30
C MET A 290 -4.92 -8.15 3.47
N PHE A 291 -6.02 -7.81 4.13
CA PHE A 291 -7.12 -7.10 3.49
C PHE A 291 -6.79 -5.60 3.34
N SER A 292 -7.19 -5.02 2.21
CA SER A 292 -7.15 -3.58 1.97
C SER A 292 -8.14 -3.18 0.88
N VAL A 293 -8.44 -1.88 0.77
CA VAL A 293 -9.40 -1.36 -0.20
C VAL A 293 -8.76 -0.56 -1.32
N ASP A 294 -7.80 0.31 -1.01
CA ASP A 294 -7.31 1.38 -1.88
C ASP A 294 -8.33 2.56 -1.95
N TYR A 295 -8.92 2.90 -0.79
CA TYR A 295 -9.83 4.04 -0.70
C TYR A 295 -9.07 5.37 -0.83
N PRO A 296 -9.58 6.37 -1.57
CA PRO A 296 -10.91 6.48 -2.17
C PRO A 296 -10.99 6.09 -3.65
N PHE A 297 -9.96 5.47 -4.21
CA PHE A 297 -9.92 5.06 -5.62
C PHE A 297 -10.80 3.84 -5.85
N GLN A 298 -10.91 2.97 -4.85
CA GLN A 298 -11.74 1.79 -4.87
C GLN A 298 -12.88 1.87 -3.85
N ASP A 299 -13.85 0.98 -4.01
CA ASP A 299 -15.10 1.00 -3.26
C ASP A 299 -15.07 0.05 -2.06
N ASN A 300 -15.30 0.59 -0.85
CA ASN A 300 -15.35 -0.18 0.39
C ASN A 300 -16.33 -1.35 0.35
N PHE A 301 -17.48 -1.20 -0.32
CA PHE A 301 -18.47 -2.28 -0.41
C PHE A 301 -18.03 -3.37 -1.37
N ALA A 302 -17.34 -3.02 -2.47
CA ALA A 302 -16.78 -4.01 -3.40
C ALA A 302 -15.71 -4.85 -2.70
N ALA A 303 -14.83 -4.23 -1.92
CA ALA A 303 -13.81 -4.92 -1.13
C ALA A 303 -14.44 -5.87 -0.09
N MET A 304 -15.46 -5.42 0.64
CA MET A 304 -16.16 -6.26 1.62
C MET A 304 -16.96 -7.39 0.97
N GLU A 305 -17.50 -7.17 -0.24
CA GLU A 305 -18.11 -8.23 -1.04
C GLU A 305 -17.07 -9.29 -1.44
N PHE A 306 -15.87 -8.85 -1.88
CA PHE A 306 -14.77 -9.75 -2.18
C PHE A 306 -14.38 -10.58 -0.94
N LEU A 307 -14.15 -9.94 0.23
CA LEU A 307 -13.84 -10.66 1.47
C LEU A 307 -14.90 -11.75 1.79
N ARG A 308 -16.18 -11.47 1.54
CA ARG A 308 -17.26 -12.41 1.77
C ARG A 308 -17.20 -13.59 0.80
N ARG A 309 -16.82 -13.35 -0.46
CA ARG A 309 -16.71 -14.35 -1.53
C ARG A 309 -15.47 -15.24 -1.42
N CYS A 310 -14.41 -14.81 -0.74
CA CYS A 310 -13.24 -15.65 -0.52
C CYS A 310 -13.67 -16.94 0.22
N ASP A 311 -13.39 -18.09 -0.40
CA ASP A 311 -13.66 -19.40 0.20
C ASP A 311 -12.52 -19.75 1.16
N LEU A 312 -12.68 -19.30 2.41
CA LEU A 312 -11.75 -19.50 3.50
C LEU A 312 -12.48 -20.10 4.71
N ALA A 313 -11.80 -20.99 5.42
CA ALA A 313 -12.24 -21.40 6.74
C ALA A 313 -12.43 -20.18 7.65
N PRO A 314 -13.32 -20.20 8.65
CA PRO A 314 -13.60 -19.03 9.50
C PRO A 314 -12.34 -18.41 10.10
N ASP A 315 -11.42 -19.21 10.63
CA ASP A 315 -10.18 -18.73 11.25
C ASP A 315 -9.22 -18.11 10.22
N ASP A 316 -9.11 -18.68 9.04
CA ASP A 316 -8.32 -18.15 7.93
C ASP A 316 -8.90 -16.83 7.41
N LYS A 317 -10.22 -16.68 7.42
CA LYS A 317 -10.89 -15.43 7.04
C LYS A 317 -10.63 -14.31 8.03
N GLU A 318 -10.61 -14.60 9.34
CA GLU A 318 -10.18 -13.64 10.38
C GLU A 318 -8.70 -13.28 10.22
N ARG A 319 -7.83 -14.25 9.88
CA ARG A 319 -6.41 -14.00 9.64
C ARG A 319 -6.22 -13.01 8.49
N PHE A 320 -6.83 -13.24 7.35
CA PHE A 320 -6.76 -12.35 6.19
C PHE A 320 -7.38 -10.98 6.48
N ALA A 321 -8.52 -10.94 7.18
CA ALA A 321 -9.27 -9.70 7.40
C ALA A 321 -8.60 -8.74 8.39
N HIS A 322 -7.86 -9.27 9.39
CA HIS A 322 -7.25 -8.40 10.40
C HIS A 322 -6.04 -8.97 11.13
N ARG A 323 -5.97 -10.29 11.47
CA ARG A 323 -4.96 -10.79 12.41
C ARG A 323 -3.53 -10.67 11.86
N THR A 324 -3.32 -10.93 10.57
CA THR A 324 -2.00 -10.72 9.94
C THR A 324 -1.57 -9.25 10.06
N ALA A 325 -2.49 -8.32 9.79
CA ALA A 325 -2.22 -6.89 9.93
C ALA A 325 -1.98 -6.49 11.40
N GLU A 326 -2.77 -7.02 12.34
CA GLU A 326 -2.59 -6.78 13.79
C GLU A 326 -1.19 -7.19 14.24
N THR A 327 -0.77 -8.39 13.86
CA THR A 327 0.56 -8.92 14.23
C THR A 327 1.69 -8.11 13.60
N LEU A 328 1.63 -7.88 12.27
CA LEU A 328 2.69 -7.17 11.54
C LEU A 328 2.82 -5.71 12.00
N LEU A 329 1.70 -5.04 12.26
CA LEU A 329 1.64 -3.62 12.60
C LEU A 329 1.52 -3.36 14.11
N ARG A 330 1.55 -4.41 14.94
CA ARG A 330 1.43 -4.34 16.42
C ARG A 330 0.18 -3.57 16.87
N LEU A 331 -0.96 -3.91 16.27
CA LEU A 331 -2.26 -3.27 16.53
C LEU A 331 -3.10 -4.01 17.59
N ASP A 332 -2.61 -5.10 18.15
CA ASP A 332 -3.31 -6.00 19.09
C ASP A 332 -3.76 -5.27 20.35
N ASN A 333 -3.00 -4.28 20.79
CA ASN A 333 -3.28 -3.49 22.00
C ASN A 333 -4.28 -2.35 21.76
N ARG A 334 -4.75 -2.14 20.54
CA ARG A 334 -5.75 -1.12 20.23
C ARG A 334 -7.15 -1.70 20.44
N PRO A 335 -8.00 -1.08 21.28
CA PRO A 335 -9.34 -1.60 21.53
C PRO A 335 -10.15 -1.68 20.22
N PRO A 336 -11.09 -2.65 20.11
CA PRO A 336 -11.97 -2.73 18.96
C PRO A 336 -12.80 -1.46 18.83
N ALA A 337 -13.11 -1.09 17.57
CA ALA A 337 -13.89 0.09 17.27
C ALA A 337 -15.31 0.00 17.89
N THR A 338 -15.70 1.01 18.64
CA THR A 338 -17.10 1.22 19.01
C THR A 338 -17.80 1.83 17.79
N ARG A 339 -18.62 1.05 17.08
CA ARG A 339 -19.42 1.57 15.98
C ARG A 339 -20.61 2.33 16.54
N ALA A 340 -20.80 3.57 16.09
CA ALA A 340 -22.09 4.22 16.28
C ALA A 340 -23.15 3.40 15.52
N ALA A 341 -24.25 3.05 16.18
CA ALA A 341 -25.39 2.47 15.50
C ALA A 341 -25.79 3.43 14.37
N ALA A 342 -25.89 2.91 13.13
CA ALA A 342 -26.32 3.72 11.99
C ALA A 342 -27.75 4.20 12.23
N THR A 343 -27.90 5.41 12.77
CA THR A 343 -29.16 5.91 13.30
C THR A 343 -29.82 6.98 12.41
N ASN A 344 -29.20 7.36 11.29
CA ASN A 344 -29.73 8.46 10.45
C ASN A 344 -29.90 8.09 8.99
N PHE A 345 -31.03 8.56 8.44
CA PHE A 345 -31.42 8.45 7.03
C PHE A 345 -30.33 8.96 6.04
N GLY A 346 -29.48 9.90 6.46
CA GLY A 346 -28.32 10.39 5.72
C GLY A 346 -27.25 9.34 5.49
N ASP A 347 -26.97 8.48 6.48
CA ASP A 347 -25.95 7.44 6.39
C ASP A 347 -26.39 6.30 5.45
N ALA A 348 -27.71 5.99 5.43
CA ALA A 348 -28.29 5.07 4.48
C ALA A 348 -28.24 5.64 3.04
N TRP A 349 -28.36 6.94 2.86
CA TRP A 349 -28.33 7.60 1.57
C TRP A 349 -26.91 7.65 0.98
N TYR A 350 -25.90 7.92 1.82
CA TYR A 350 -24.48 7.83 1.42
C TYR A 350 -24.09 6.41 1.01
N GLY A 351 -24.49 5.43 1.78
CA GLY A 351 -24.28 4.01 1.45
C GLY A 351 -25.03 3.58 0.18
N LEU A 352 -26.22 4.10 -0.07
CA LEU A 352 -27.00 3.83 -1.28
C LEU A 352 -26.34 4.46 -2.54
N ARG A 353 -25.83 5.69 -2.42
CA ARG A 353 -25.14 6.40 -3.51
C ARG A 353 -23.81 5.72 -3.88
N ALA A 354 -23.03 5.28 -2.90
CA ALA A 354 -21.81 4.51 -3.14
C ALA A 354 -22.12 3.17 -3.84
N ARG A 355 -23.18 2.46 -3.40
CA ARG A 355 -23.65 1.21 -4.05
C ARG A 355 -24.14 1.44 -5.47
N THR A 356 -24.75 2.59 -5.77
CA THR A 356 -25.23 2.91 -7.11
C THR A 356 -24.07 3.22 -8.05
N GLN A 357 -23.05 3.96 -7.58
CA GLN A 357 -21.83 4.23 -8.35
C GLN A 357 -21.05 2.93 -8.62
N SER A 358 -20.95 2.03 -7.63
CA SER A 358 -20.33 0.71 -7.80
C SER A 358 -21.12 -0.19 -8.79
N LYS A 359 -22.46 -0.10 -8.81
CA LYS A 359 -23.28 -0.83 -9.79
C LYS A 359 -23.11 -0.28 -11.21
N VAL A 360 -23.00 1.04 -11.37
CA VAL A 360 -22.77 1.67 -12.69
C VAL A 360 -21.35 1.35 -13.18
N GLY A 361 -20.35 1.39 -12.32
CA GLY A 361 -18.98 0.97 -12.65
C GLY A 361 -18.93 -0.50 -13.07
N ARG A 362 -19.59 -1.41 -12.33
CA ARG A 362 -19.69 -2.83 -12.70
C ARG A 362 -20.46 -3.09 -13.99
N ALA A 363 -21.53 -2.31 -14.25
CA ALA A 363 -22.27 -2.42 -15.49
C ALA A 363 -21.44 -1.98 -16.70
N LEU A 364 -20.64 -0.92 -16.54
CA LEU A 364 -19.69 -0.45 -17.56
C LEU A 364 -18.59 -1.48 -17.81
N ILE A 365 -17.96 -2.03 -16.75
CA ILE A 365 -16.94 -3.06 -16.87
C ILE A 365 -17.52 -4.34 -17.48
N SER A 366 -18.73 -4.77 -17.05
CA SER A 366 -19.41 -5.94 -17.63
C SER A 366 -19.81 -5.74 -19.09
N ALA A 367 -20.11 -4.53 -19.51
CA ALA A 367 -20.38 -4.21 -20.90
C ALA A 367 -19.11 -4.21 -21.76
N LEU A 368 -18.00 -3.70 -21.21
CA LEU A 368 -16.68 -3.67 -21.87
C LEU A 368 -16.03 -5.05 -22.00
N VAL A 369 -16.32 -5.97 -21.06
CA VAL A 369 -15.78 -7.35 -21.10
C VAL A 369 -16.61 -8.25 -22.04
N LYS A 370 -17.82 -7.85 -22.42
CA LYS A 370 -18.70 -8.61 -23.34
C LYS A 370 -18.68 -8.09 -24.78
N SER A 371 -18.03 -6.98 -25.04
CA SER A 371 -17.72 -6.44 -26.39
C SER A 371 -16.31 -6.85 -26.84
#